data_5a91c387f36e511da98a048eb4abb330
#
_entry.id   5a91c387f36e511da98a048eb4abb330
#
_cell.length_a   1.000
_cell.length_b   1.000
_cell.length_c   1.000
_cell.angle_alpha   90.00
_cell.angle_beta   90.00
_cell.angle_gamma   90.00
#
_symmetry.space_group_name_H-M   'P 1'
#
loop_
_entity.id
_entity.type
_entity.pdbx_description
1 polymer ?
#
loop_
_entity_poly.entity_id
_entity_poly.type
_entity_poly.pdbx_seq_one_letter_code
_entity_poly.pdbx_strand_id
1 'polypeptide(L)'
;VEQLGLPLLAAPVRRRRPPSARRPDALARLARWLAVRAGERRRARGLVVVFNPRLRSSAGRVDFHARAIELNPRLLDRHPGELVATLAHELGHLLAGARAGHGGRWRSAMAALGFAAETCHRMDVEGLAARRRVWRWRCPGCGETYQRRHRKAHRFACGRCGARLRLDGSAEAERGTAEGN
;
A
#
# COMPACT_ATOMS: atom_id res chain seq x y z
N VAL A 1 25.23 49.74 -35.43
CA VAL A 1 23.80 49.34 -35.39
C VAL A 1 23.73 48.01 -34.72
N GLU A 2 23.56 48.02 -33.36
CA GLU A 2 23.42 46.82 -32.52
C GLU A 2 21.99 46.32 -32.62
N GLN A 3 21.83 45.09 -33.08
CA GLN A 3 20.55 44.37 -33.00
C GLN A 3 20.42 43.73 -31.61
N LEU A 4 19.59 44.32 -30.78
CA LEU A 4 19.12 43.71 -29.50
C LEU A 4 18.24 42.51 -29.80
N GLY A 5 18.80 41.30 -29.63
CA GLY A 5 18.06 40.04 -29.67
C GLY A 5 17.18 39.93 -28.44
N LEU A 6 15.86 39.97 -28.64
CA LEU A 6 14.87 39.67 -27.61
C LEU A 6 14.97 38.19 -27.23
N PRO A 7 14.98 37.84 -25.92
CA PRO A 7 14.94 36.44 -25.50
C PRO A 7 13.58 35.83 -25.87
N LEU A 8 13.65 34.77 -26.66
CA LEU A 8 12.50 33.95 -27.01
C LEU A 8 11.94 33.33 -25.73
N LEU A 9 10.84 33.86 -25.24
CA LEU A 9 10.11 33.29 -24.11
C LEU A 9 9.65 31.87 -24.49
N ALA A 10 10.36 30.87 -23.97
CA ALA A 10 9.96 29.48 -24.12
C ALA A 10 8.55 29.30 -23.52
N ALA A 11 7.60 28.97 -24.38
CA ALA A 11 6.25 28.67 -23.96
C ALA A 11 6.27 27.56 -22.90
N PRO A 12 5.42 27.63 -21.83
CA PRO A 12 5.38 26.62 -20.81
C PRO A 12 5.03 25.27 -21.45
N VAL A 13 5.98 24.32 -21.36
CA VAL A 13 5.75 22.95 -21.78
C VAL A 13 4.57 22.41 -20.98
N ARG A 14 3.40 22.39 -21.60
CA ARG A 14 2.22 21.71 -21.05
C ARG A 14 2.64 20.25 -20.83
N ARG A 15 2.90 19.87 -19.58
CA ARG A 15 3.06 18.48 -19.18
C ARG A 15 1.78 17.76 -19.62
N ARG A 16 1.89 17.02 -20.73
CA ARG A 16 0.79 16.16 -21.19
C ARG A 16 0.49 15.23 -20.02
N ARG A 17 -0.74 15.28 -19.50
CA ARG A 17 -1.27 14.24 -18.61
C ARG A 17 -0.97 12.91 -19.29
N PRO A 18 -0.37 11.94 -18.58
CA PRO A 18 -0.16 10.63 -19.14
C PRO A 18 -1.48 10.07 -19.63
N PRO A 19 -1.50 9.39 -20.81
CA PRO A 19 -2.74 8.96 -21.41
C PRO A 19 -3.43 7.95 -20.50
N SER A 20 -4.70 8.12 -20.36
CA SER A 20 -5.86 7.27 -20.03
C SER A 20 -5.70 5.85 -19.43
N ALA A 21 -4.52 5.32 -19.20
CA ALA A 21 -4.28 4.04 -18.52
C ALA A 21 -4.79 4.01 -17.06
N ARG A 22 -5.11 5.16 -16.49
CA ARG A 22 -5.61 5.35 -15.12
C ARG A 22 -7.13 5.49 -15.03
N ARG A 23 -7.86 5.08 -16.04
CA ARG A 23 -9.32 5.02 -15.92
C ARG A 23 -9.69 3.75 -15.13
N PRO A 24 -10.42 3.86 -14.02
CA PRO A 24 -10.88 2.68 -13.24
C PRO A 24 -11.54 1.63 -14.12
N ASP A 25 -12.35 2.06 -15.10
CA ASP A 25 -13.02 1.17 -16.03
C ASP A 25 -12.05 0.38 -16.93
N ALA A 26 -10.96 1.01 -17.37
CA ALA A 26 -9.95 0.32 -18.17
C ALA A 26 -9.21 -0.72 -17.34
N LEU A 27 -8.89 -0.39 -16.08
CA LEU A 27 -8.26 -1.32 -15.13
C LEU A 27 -9.22 -2.47 -14.77
N ALA A 28 -10.50 -2.20 -14.60
CA ALA A 28 -11.50 -3.23 -14.37
C ALA A 28 -11.66 -4.16 -15.58
N ARG A 29 -11.59 -3.63 -16.80
CA ARG A 29 -11.57 -4.47 -18.03
C ARG A 29 -10.31 -5.33 -18.09
N LEU A 30 -9.14 -4.75 -17.80
CA LEU A 30 -7.87 -5.50 -17.74
C LEU A 30 -7.92 -6.62 -16.71
N ALA A 31 -8.38 -6.34 -15.48
CA ALA A 31 -8.51 -7.33 -14.44
C ALA A 31 -9.45 -8.48 -14.83
N ARG A 32 -10.59 -8.16 -15.43
CA ARG A 32 -11.52 -9.18 -15.93
C ARG A 32 -10.92 -10.01 -17.09
N TRP A 33 -10.19 -9.38 -18.00
CA TRP A 33 -9.51 -10.08 -19.09
C TRP A 33 -8.44 -11.04 -18.54
N LEU A 34 -7.61 -10.60 -17.57
CA LEU A 34 -6.64 -11.44 -16.90
C LEU A 34 -7.31 -12.64 -16.22
N ALA A 35 -8.40 -12.41 -15.50
CA ALA A 35 -9.14 -13.49 -14.84
C ALA A 35 -9.76 -14.49 -15.84
N VAL A 36 -10.23 -14.03 -16.98
CA VAL A 36 -10.74 -14.92 -18.06
C VAL A 36 -9.61 -15.80 -18.59
N ARG A 37 -8.42 -15.24 -18.84
CA ARG A 37 -7.24 -15.99 -19.27
C ARG A 37 -6.77 -17.03 -18.23
N ALA A 38 -6.94 -16.71 -16.96
CA ALA A 38 -6.63 -17.60 -15.84
C ALA A 38 -7.74 -18.66 -15.57
N GLY A 39 -8.80 -18.73 -16.42
CA GLY A 39 -9.93 -19.66 -16.23
C GLY A 39 -10.92 -19.24 -15.14
N GLU A 40 -10.77 -18.05 -14.53
CA GLU A 40 -11.50 -17.59 -13.35
C GLU A 40 -12.59 -16.55 -13.66
N ARG A 41 -13.20 -16.63 -14.85
CA ARG A 41 -14.23 -15.69 -15.33
C ARG A 41 -15.34 -15.44 -14.32
N ARG A 42 -15.83 -16.50 -13.65
CA ARG A 42 -16.94 -16.39 -12.70
C ARG A 42 -16.57 -15.55 -11.49
N ARG A 43 -15.34 -15.71 -10.99
CA ARG A 43 -14.84 -14.99 -9.80
C ARG A 43 -14.59 -13.51 -10.06
N ALA A 44 -14.31 -13.13 -11.30
CA ALA A 44 -14.15 -11.73 -11.70
C ALA A 44 -15.42 -11.05 -12.19
N ARG A 45 -16.58 -11.75 -12.17
CA ARG A 45 -17.86 -11.16 -12.58
C ARG A 45 -18.25 -10.05 -11.60
N GLY A 46 -18.63 -8.88 -12.14
CA GLY A 46 -19.01 -7.72 -11.33
C GLY A 46 -17.84 -7.03 -10.63
N LEU A 47 -16.57 -7.44 -10.90
CA LEU A 47 -15.40 -6.76 -10.36
C LEU A 47 -15.38 -5.30 -10.82
N VAL A 48 -15.18 -4.40 -9.87
CA VAL A 48 -14.89 -2.99 -10.10
C VAL A 48 -13.48 -2.66 -9.59
N VAL A 49 -12.89 -1.64 -10.17
CA VAL A 49 -11.62 -1.06 -9.70
C VAL A 49 -11.87 0.40 -9.38
N VAL A 50 -11.39 0.85 -8.23
CA VAL A 50 -11.53 2.24 -7.80
C VAL A 50 -10.20 2.77 -7.26
N PHE A 51 -9.99 4.07 -7.35
CA PHE A 51 -8.88 4.73 -6.67
C PHE A 51 -9.34 5.19 -5.28
N ASN A 52 -8.61 4.76 -4.25
CA ASN A 52 -8.88 5.14 -2.87
C ASN A 52 -7.72 5.99 -2.30
N PRO A 53 -7.87 7.34 -2.24
CA PRO A 53 -6.83 8.23 -1.72
C PRO A 53 -6.66 8.14 -0.19
N ARG A 54 -7.51 7.38 0.50
CA ARG A 54 -7.39 7.12 1.94
C ARG A 54 -6.38 6.01 2.25
N LEU A 55 -5.99 5.20 1.26
CA LEU A 55 -4.89 4.26 1.41
C LEU A 55 -3.59 5.03 1.65
N ARG A 56 -2.83 4.65 2.67
CA ARG A 56 -1.63 5.40 3.07
C ARG A 56 -0.34 4.66 2.80
N SER A 57 -0.26 3.39 3.16
CA SER A 57 0.96 2.58 3.04
C SER A 57 0.80 1.36 2.15
N SER A 58 -0.42 0.97 1.78
CA SER A 58 -0.66 -0.11 0.84
C SER A 58 -0.90 0.44 -0.56
N ALA A 59 -0.38 -0.25 -1.57
CA ALA A 59 -0.59 0.11 -2.97
C ALA A 59 -1.99 -0.22 -3.44
N GLY A 60 -2.57 -1.29 -2.90
CA GLY A 60 -3.94 -1.72 -3.16
C GLY A 60 -4.52 -2.48 -1.98
N ARG A 61 -5.78 -2.85 -2.12
CA ARG A 61 -6.48 -3.83 -1.28
C ARG A 61 -7.73 -4.34 -1.98
N VAL A 62 -8.21 -5.49 -1.57
CA VAL A 62 -9.50 -6.05 -2.02
C VAL A 62 -10.57 -5.79 -0.97
N ASP A 63 -11.69 -5.21 -1.40
CA ASP A 63 -12.96 -5.28 -0.68
C ASP A 63 -13.75 -6.48 -1.23
N PHE A 64 -13.76 -7.56 -0.47
CA PHE A 64 -14.43 -8.80 -0.87
C PHE A 64 -15.96 -8.67 -0.89
N HIS A 65 -16.52 -7.81 -0.03
CA HIS A 65 -17.97 -7.60 0.03
C HIS A 65 -18.45 -6.80 -1.18
N ALA A 66 -17.80 -5.69 -1.46
CA ALA A 66 -18.10 -4.85 -2.62
C ALA A 66 -17.56 -5.44 -3.93
N ARG A 67 -16.77 -6.53 -3.89
CA ARG A 67 -16.03 -7.09 -5.03
C ARG A 67 -15.21 -6.03 -5.77
N ALA A 68 -14.56 -5.18 -5.01
CA ALA A 68 -13.79 -4.06 -5.51
C ALA A 68 -12.30 -4.24 -5.24
N ILE A 69 -11.48 -3.86 -6.21
CA ILE A 69 -10.05 -3.63 -6.02
C ILE A 69 -9.86 -2.13 -5.84
N GLU A 70 -9.36 -1.75 -4.67
CA GLU A 70 -9.01 -0.38 -4.37
C GLU A 70 -7.52 -0.16 -4.59
N LEU A 71 -7.15 0.86 -5.35
CA LEU A 71 -5.78 1.21 -5.67
C LEU A 71 -5.41 2.57 -5.06
N ASN A 72 -4.19 2.69 -4.58
CA ASN A 72 -3.67 3.92 -3.99
C ASN A 72 -3.15 4.86 -5.09
N PRO A 73 -3.89 5.94 -5.45
CA PRO A 73 -3.46 6.81 -6.53
C PRO A 73 -2.15 7.53 -6.20
N ARG A 74 -1.94 7.92 -4.94
CA ARG A 74 -0.76 8.68 -4.52
C ARG A 74 0.52 7.87 -4.64
N LEU A 75 0.47 6.59 -4.25
CA LEU A 75 1.61 5.70 -4.33
C LEU A 75 1.89 5.29 -5.78
N LEU A 76 0.85 4.94 -6.52
CA LEU A 76 0.96 4.51 -7.91
C LEU A 76 1.29 5.66 -8.88
N ASP A 77 1.03 6.92 -8.49
CA ASP A 77 1.50 8.11 -9.23
C ASP A 77 3.01 8.28 -9.16
N ARG A 78 3.62 7.88 -8.04
CA ARG A 78 5.08 7.86 -7.87
C ARG A 78 5.73 6.66 -8.55
N HIS A 79 5.00 5.54 -8.62
CA HIS A 79 5.49 4.27 -9.16
C HIS A 79 4.56 3.75 -10.27
N PRO A 80 4.47 4.45 -11.42
CA PRO A 80 3.51 4.11 -12.48
C PRO A 80 3.75 2.73 -13.10
N GLY A 81 4.98 2.23 -13.07
CA GLY A 81 5.32 0.88 -13.53
C GLY A 81 4.70 -0.24 -12.69
N GLU A 82 4.37 0.05 -11.42
CA GLU A 82 3.82 -0.93 -10.48
C GLU A 82 2.29 -1.10 -10.57
N LEU A 83 1.62 -0.29 -11.39
CA LEU A 83 0.16 -0.27 -11.45
C LEU A 83 -0.44 -1.63 -11.85
N VAL A 84 0.10 -2.25 -12.88
CA VAL A 84 -0.41 -3.53 -13.39
C VAL A 84 -0.06 -4.67 -12.45
N ALA A 85 1.15 -4.69 -11.90
CA ALA A 85 1.57 -5.68 -10.92
C ALA A 85 0.71 -5.60 -9.64
N THR A 86 0.45 -4.38 -9.14
CA THR A 86 -0.46 -4.16 -8.00
C THR A 86 -1.88 -4.64 -8.31
N LEU A 87 -2.41 -4.31 -9.50
CA LEU A 87 -3.73 -4.77 -9.91
C LEU A 87 -3.81 -6.30 -9.95
N ALA A 88 -2.79 -6.97 -10.49
CA ALA A 88 -2.72 -8.43 -10.55
C ALA A 88 -2.60 -9.05 -9.16
N HIS A 89 -1.82 -8.44 -8.25
CA HIS A 89 -1.68 -8.86 -6.85
C HIS A 89 -3.04 -8.87 -6.14
N GLU A 90 -3.78 -7.77 -6.24
CA GLU A 90 -5.11 -7.64 -5.62
C GLU A 90 -6.13 -8.58 -6.30
N LEU A 91 -6.04 -8.74 -7.61
CA LEU A 91 -6.86 -9.72 -8.33
C LEU A 91 -6.56 -11.14 -7.84
N GLY A 92 -5.30 -11.48 -7.61
CA GLY A 92 -4.88 -12.75 -7.01
C GLY A 92 -5.56 -13.01 -5.68
N HIS A 93 -5.64 -11.99 -4.79
CA HIS A 93 -6.39 -12.09 -3.53
C HIS A 93 -7.88 -12.33 -3.76
N LEU A 94 -8.50 -11.60 -4.70
CA LEU A 94 -9.92 -11.79 -5.02
C LEU A 94 -10.20 -13.22 -5.51
N LEU A 95 -9.33 -13.77 -6.35
CA LEU A 95 -9.46 -15.12 -6.89
C LEU A 95 -9.21 -16.20 -5.85
N ALA A 96 -8.26 -15.98 -4.96
CA ALA A 96 -7.89 -16.92 -3.90
C ALA A 96 -8.92 -16.95 -2.74
N GLY A 97 -9.62 -15.81 -2.51
CA GLY A 97 -10.59 -15.63 -1.45
C GLY A 97 -10.01 -15.01 -0.17
N ALA A 98 -10.88 -14.41 0.64
CA ALA A 98 -10.53 -13.54 1.77
C ALA A 98 -9.60 -14.17 2.84
N ARG A 99 -9.64 -15.49 2.99
CA ARG A 99 -8.85 -16.20 4.01
C ARG A 99 -7.53 -16.75 3.48
N ALA A 100 -7.22 -16.57 2.19
CA ALA A 100 -6.06 -17.19 1.57
C ALA A 100 -4.73 -16.54 1.98
N GLY A 101 -4.74 -15.24 2.36
CA GLY A 101 -3.53 -14.46 2.54
C GLY A 101 -2.62 -14.60 1.31
N HIS A 102 -1.31 -14.70 1.52
CA HIS A 102 -0.32 -15.02 0.48
C HIS A 102 0.03 -16.52 0.45
N GLY A 103 -0.89 -17.39 0.90
CA GLY A 103 -0.72 -18.84 0.94
C GLY A 103 -0.74 -19.50 -0.45
N GLY A 104 -0.82 -20.83 -0.47
CA GLY A 104 -0.76 -21.63 -1.72
C GLY A 104 -1.82 -21.23 -2.74
N ARG A 105 -3.06 -20.98 -2.32
CA ARG A 105 -4.16 -20.56 -3.22
C ARG A 105 -3.86 -19.23 -3.92
N TRP A 106 -3.30 -18.27 -3.19
CA TRP A 106 -2.94 -16.98 -3.77
C TRP A 106 -1.75 -17.14 -4.75
N ARG A 107 -0.73 -17.90 -4.39
CA ARG A 107 0.40 -18.19 -5.29
C ARG A 107 -0.05 -18.88 -6.57
N SER A 108 -0.96 -19.84 -6.46
CA SER A 108 -1.53 -20.52 -7.64
C SER A 108 -2.33 -19.52 -8.50
N ALA A 109 -3.09 -18.61 -7.89
CA ALA A 109 -3.80 -17.56 -8.63
C ALA A 109 -2.84 -16.61 -9.34
N MET A 110 -1.74 -16.18 -8.69
CA MET A 110 -0.73 -15.33 -9.31
C MET A 110 -0.06 -16.02 -10.51
N ALA A 111 0.29 -17.29 -10.37
CA ALA A 111 0.85 -18.09 -11.46
C ALA A 111 -0.12 -18.22 -12.64
N ALA A 112 -1.42 -18.47 -12.37
CA ALA A 112 -2.45 -18.54 -13.41
C ALA A 112 -2.65 -17.19 -14.10
N LEU A 113 -2.48 -16.07 -13.39
CA LEU A 113 -2.51 -14.72 -13.95
C LEU A 113 -1.26 -14.39 -14.78
N GLY A 114 -0.16 -15.17 -14.67
CA GLY A 114 1.12 -14.95 -15.33
C GLY A 114 2.00 -13.91 -14.62
N PHE A 115 1.83 -13.72 -13.31
CA PHE A 115 2.61 -12.78 -12.51
C PHE A 115 3.41 -13.50 -11.42
N ALA A 116 4.55 -12.92 -11.06
CA ALA A 116 5.33 -13.39 -9.91
C ALA A 116 4.54 -13.25 -8.61
N ALA A 117 4.65 -14.25 -7.73
CA ALA A 117 3.97 -14.25 -6.44
C ALA A 117 4.77 -13.46 -5.37
N GLU A 118 5.09 -12.21 -5.66
CA GLU A 118 5.78 -11.32 -4.73
C GLU A 118 4.80 -10.82 -3.67
N THR A 119 5.14 -11.05 -2.40
CA THR A 119 4.28 -10.71 -1.26
C THR A 119 4.43 -9.26 -0.80
N CYS A 120 5.53 -8.61 -1.18
CA CYS A 120 5.83 -7.23 -0.82
C CYS A 120 6.29 -6.47 -2.06
N HIS A 121 5.71 -5.32 -2.30
CA HIS A 121 6.25 -4.34 -3.24
C HIS A 121 7.29 -3.46 -2.53
N ARG A 122 8.35 -3.08 -3.25
CA ARG A 122 9.43 -2.21 -2.76
C ARG A 122 9.15 -0.73 -3.02
N MET A 123 7.90 -0.32 -3.11
CA MET A 123 7.53 1.06 -3.35
C MET A 123 7.83 1.93 -2.13
N ASP A 124 8.47 3.07 -2.36
CA ASP A 124 8.68 4.04 -1.31
C ASP A 124 7.35 4.67 -0.88
N VAL A 125 7.02 4.47 0.40
CA VAL A 125 5.81 5.02 1.05
C VAL A 125 6.12 6.29 1.86
N GLU A 126 7.33 6.82 1.74
CA GLU A 126 7.75 7.99 2.50
C GLU A 126 6.83 9.18 2.23
N GLY A 127 6.41 9.85 3.31
CA GLY A 127 5.47 10.97 3.25
C GLY A 127 4.01 10.59 2.95
N LEU A 128 3.70 9.33 2.61
CA LEU A 128 2.32 8.85 2.42
C LEU A 128 1.77 8.18 3.67
N ALA A 129 2.62 7.51 4.42
CA ALA A 129 2.22 6.93 5.70
C ALA A 129 1.95 8.05 6.71
N ALA A 130 0.80 8.01 7.38
CA ALA A 130 0.59 8.89 8.51
C ALA A 130 1.65 8.57 9.57
N ARG A 131 2.24 9.62 10.16
CA ARG A 131 3.09 9.44 11.33
C ARG A 131 2.32 8.61 12.36
N ARG A 132 2.82 7.42 12.64
CA ARG A 132 2.15 6.52 13.58
C ARG A 132 2.45 7.01 14.99
N ARG A 133 1.41 7.33 15.74
CA ARG A 133 1.56 7.62 17.16
C ARG A 133 2.05 6.35 17.87
N VAL A 134 3.18 6.45 18.58
CA VAL A 134 3.65 5.41 19.51
C VAL A 134 3.42 5.89 20.94
N TRP A 135 3.08 4.94 21.78
CA TRP A 135 2.86 5.15 23.20
C TRP A 135 4.08 4.70 23.95
N ARG A 136 4.64 5.58 24.78
CA ARG A 136 5.76 5.27 25.63
C ARG A 136 5.24 4.77 26.97
N TRP A 137 5.80 3.65 27.39
CA TRP A 137 5.46 2.99 28.63
C TRP A 137 6.72 2.86 29.45
N ARG A 138 6.65 3.15 30.75
CA ARG A 138 7.76 3.03 31.67
C ARG A 138 7.44 1.98 32.73
N CYS A 139 8.45 1.21 33.10
CA CYS A 139 8.37 0.30 34.24
C CYS A 139 8.63 1.09 35.55
N PRO A 140 7.68 1.10 36.49
CA PRO A 140 7.90 1.77 37.79
C PRO A 140 8.90 1.04 38.67
N GLY A 141 9.15 -0.26 38.43
CA GLY A 141 10.06 -1.06 39.25
C GLY A 141 11.54 -0.95 38.85
N CYS A 142 11.84 -0.84 37.54
CA CYS A 142 13.23 -0.81 37.08
C CYS A 142 13.55 0.32 36.10
N GLY A 143 12.62 1.23 35.84
CA GLY A 143 12.83 2.38 34.98
C GLY A 143 12.83 2.06 33.47
N GLU A 144 12.79 0.78 33.07
CA GLU A 144 12.85 0.36 31.67
C GLU A 144 11.71 0.97 30.86
N THR A 145 11.99 1.38 29.61
CA THR A 145 11.02 2.03 28.75
C THR A 145 10.68 1.17 27.54
N TYR A 146 9.43 1.21 27.14
CA TYR A 146 8.90 0.42 26.01
C TYR A 146 8.08 1.30 25.10
N GLN A 147 8.24 1.14 23.79
CA GLN A 147 7.38 1.75 22.78
C GLN A 147 6.34 0.74 22.30
N ARG A 148 5.07 1.14 22.26
CA ARG A 148 3.97 0.30 21.81
C ARG A 148 3.06 1.08 20.87
N ARG A 149 2.51 0.38 19.87
CA ARG A 149 1.57 0.98 18.89
C ARG A 149 0.16 1.17 19.46
N HIS A 150 -0.16 0.51 20.55
CA HIS A 150 -1.49 0.54 21.16
C HIS A 150 -1.47 1.21 22.53
N ARG A 151 -2.42 2.11 22.77
CA ARG A 151 -2.61 2.74 24.07
C ARG A 151 -3.12 1.77 25.14
N LYS A 152 -3.84 0.71 24.73
CA LYS A 152 -4.43 -0.29 25.65
C LYS A 152 -3.40 -1.34 26.12
N ALA A 153 -2.17 -0.94 26.35
CA ALA A 153 -1.12 -1.81 26.81
C ALA A 153 -1.07 -1.98 28.34
N HIS A 154 -2.14 -1.60 29.06
CA HIS A 154 -2.25 -1.72 30.53
C HIS A 154 -2.13 -3.14 31.08
N ARG A 155 -2.14 -4.15 30.20
CA ARG A 155 -1.94 -5.57 30.56
C ARG A 155 -0.50 -6.05 30.43
N PHE A 156 0.41 -5.20 29.96
CA PHE A 156 1.80 -5.62 29.77
C PHE A 156 2.61 -5.48 31.04
N ALA A 157 3.35 -6.55 31.34
CA ALA A 157 4.38 -6.57 32.36
C ALA A 157 5.74 -6.20 31.75
N CYS A 158 6.62 -5.67 32.58
CA CYS A 158 8.02 -5.43 32.24
C CYS A 158 8.74 -6.76 32.01
N GLY A 159 9.36 -6.93 30.81
CA GLY A 159 10.14 -8.13 30.51
C GLY A 159 11.36 -8.33 31.41
N ARG A 160 11.81 -7.28 32.12
CA ARG A 160 12.98 -7.34 32.98
C ARG A 160 12.66 -7.68 34.45
N CYS A 161 11.58 -7.10 35.00
CA CYS A 161 11.26 -7.27 36.43
C CYS A 161 9.83 -7.67 36.72
N GLY A 162 9.00 -7.93 35.70
CA GLY A 162 7.62 -8.37 35.85
C GLY A 162 6.61 -7.31 36.31
N ALA A 163 7.05 -6.12 36.73
CA ALA A 163 6.17 -5.06 37.20
C ALA A 163 5.25 -4.55 36.05
N ARG A 164 4.03 -4.14 36.40
CA ARG A 164 3.09 -3.55 35.42
C ARG A 164 3.62 -2.26 34.88
N LEU A 165 3.62 -2.14 33.53
CA LEU A 165 4.03 -0.90 32.85
C LEU A 165 3.01 0.22 33.08
N ARG A 166 3.50 1.44 33.21
CA ARG A 166 2.70 2.67 33.26
C ARG A 166 2.89 3.49 32.01
N LEU A 167 1.83 4.13 31.54
CA LEU A 167 1.88 5.03 30.39
C LEU A 167 2.67 6.28 30.77
N ASP A 168 3.72 6.58 30.02
CA ASP A 168 4.61 7.74 30.25
C ASP A 168 4.39 8.85 29.21
N GLY A 169 3.54 8.63 28.23
CA GLY A 169 3.19 9.60 27.20
C GLY A 169 2.99 9.01 25.82
N SER A 170 2.79 9.87 24.84
CA SER A 170 2.77 9.52 23.43
C SER A 170 3.76 10.39 22.69
N ALA A 171 4.48 9.80 21.74
CA ALA A 171 5.33 10.50 20.78
C ALA A 171 4.93 10.06 19.36
N GLU A 172 5.24 10.88 18.37
CA GLU A 172 5.24 10.42 16.99
C GLU A 172 6.43 9.46 16.84
N ALA A 173 6.21 8.32 16.19
CA ALA A 173 7.30 7.40 15.91
C ALA A 173 8.32 8.10 15.02
N GLU A 174 9.55 8.24 15.49
CA GLU A 174 10.68 8.54 14.63
C GLU A 174 10.78 7.45 13.57
N ARG A 175 11.04 7.84 12.33
CA ARG A 175 11.28 6.92 11.23
C ARG A 175 12.51 6.10 11.54
N GLY A 176 12.33 4.89 12.02
CA GLY A 176 13.42 3.95 12.14
C GLY A 176 13.92 3.63 10.74
N THR A 177 15.16 3.99 10.45
CA THR A 177 15.96 3.35 9.42
C THR A 177 15.87 1.85 9.68
N ALA A 178 15.37 1.10 8.71
CA ALA A 178 15.41 -0.36 8.74
C ALA A 178 16.88 -0.77 8.59
N GLU A 179 17.62 -0.79 9.72
CA GLU A 179 18.82 -1.57 9.82
C GLU A 179 18.40 -3.01 10.04
N GLY A 180 18.90 -3.85 9.15
CA GLY A 180 18.53 -5.24 9.06
C GLY A 180 18.94 -6.09 10.27
N ASN A 181 18.19 -7.11 10.50
CA ASN A 181 18.64 -8.43 10.92
C ASN A 181 17.63 -9.47 10.44
#